data_e67d79c3934e7406b77a96afcc34847e
#
_entry.id   e67d79c3934e7406b77a96afcc34847e
#
_cell.length_a   1.000
_cell.length_b   1.000
_cell.length_c   1.000
_cell.angle_alpha   90.00
_cell.angle_beta   90.00
_cell.angle_gamma   90.00
#
_symmetry.space_group_name_H-M   'P 1'
#
loop_
_entity.id
_entity.type
_entity.pdbx_description
1 polymer ?
#
loop_
_entity_poly.entity_id
_entity_poly.type
_entity_poly.pdbx_seq_one_letter_code
_entity_poly.pdbx_strand_id
1 'polypeptide(L)'
;VAEKARRLTGFAIDLADQYGFETTTPRDPARRGGHVAICRRDARRLHERLADRKVVVDYRDPDVLRFGLSPLTTRFTEVFDAMLRLARLVDDV
;
A
#
# COMPACT_ATOMS: atom_id res chain seq x y z
N VAL A 1 8.13 -5.46 -17.14
CA VAL A 1 7.89 -4.32 -16.23
C VAL A 1 6.42 -4.21 -15.88
N ALA A 2 5.54 -4.20 -16.88
CA ALA A 2 4.09 -4.10 -16.62
C ALA A 2 3.56 -5.33 -15.88
N GLU A 3 4.06 -6.50 -16.20
CA GLU A 3 3.70 -7.73 -15.51
C GLU A 3 4.07 -7.69 -14.03
N LYS A 4 5.28 -7.25 -13.72
CA LYS A 4 5.73 -7.15 -12.34
C LYS A 4 4.93 -6.11 -11.56
N ALA A 5 4.58 -4.98 -12.20
CA ALA A 5 3.75 -3.96 -11.58
C ALA A 5 2.37 -4.53 -11.20
N ARG A 6 1.76 -5.31 -12.09
CA ARG A 6 0.47 -5.95 -11.81
C ARG A 6 0.57 -6.93 -10.64
N ARG A 7 1.65 -7.71 -10.60
CA ARG A 7 1.87 -8.68 -9.52
C ARG A 7 2.12 -8.00 -8.18
N LEU A 8 2.92 -6.95 -8.16
CA LEU A 8 3.20 -6.19 -6.93
C LEU A 8 1.93 -5.54 -6.40
N THR A 9 1.17 -4.86 -7.25
CA THR A 9 -0.07 -4.21 -6.82
C THR A 9 -1.13 -5.22 -6.42
N GLY A 10 -1.24 -6.34 -7.14
CA GLY A 10 -2.14 -7.42 -6.78
C GLY A 10 -1.80 -8.03 -5.43
N PHE A 11 -0.52 -8.25 -5.18
CA PHE A 11 -0.05 -8.77 -3.90
C PHE A 11 -0.38 -7.80 -2.76
N ALA A 12 -0.17 -6.51 -2.98
CA ALA A 12 -0.49 -5.49 -1.98
C ALA A 12 -2.01 -5.45 -1.67
N ILE A 13 -2.84 -5.56 -2.71
CA ILE A 13 -4.30 -5.61 -2.53
C ILE A 13 -4.70 -6.84 -1.72
N ASP A 14 -4.12 -8.00 -2.04
CA ASP A 14 -4.41 -9.23 -1.31
C ASP A 14 -4.03 -9.12 0.16
N LEU A 15 -2.88 -8.51 0.45
CA LEU A 15 -2.46 -8.27 1.84
C LEU A 15 -3.40 -7.29 2.54
N ALA A 16 -3.81 -6.23 1.86
CA ALA A 16 -4.75 -5.27 2.41
C ALA A 16 -6.07 -5.97 2.79
N ASP A 17 -6.55 -6.86 1.92
CA ASP A 17 -7.75 -7.65 2.19
C ASP A 17 -7.57 -8.55 3.42
N GLN A 18 -6.41 -9.20 3.52
CA GLN A 18 -6.10 -10.07 4.66
C GLN A 18 -6.12 -9.32 5.99
N TYR A 19 -5.59 -8.09 5.98
CA TYR A 19 -5.54 -7.27 7.20
C TYR A 19 -6.81 -6.46 7.43
N GLY A 20 -7.81 -6.58 6.55
CA GLY A 20 -9.07 -5.87 6.69
C GLY A 20 -9.02 -4.39 6.32
N PHE A 21 -8.06 -4.00 5.51
CA PHE A 21 -7.95 -2.61 5.05
C PHE A 21 -8.85 -2.38 3.84
N GLU A 22 -9.50 -1.23 3.79
CA GLU A 22 -10.29 -0.81 2.65
C GLU A 22 -9.39 -0.21 1.57
N THR A 23 -9.52 -0.68 0.34
CA THR A 23 -8.78 -0.12 -0.79
C THR A 23 -9.72 0.39 -1.88
N THR A 24 -9.37 1.53 -2.46
CA THR A 24 -10.08 2.10 -3.61
C THR A 24 -9.40 1.77 -4.93
N THR A 25 -8.24 1.13 -4.89
CA THR A 25 -7.52 0.75 -6.11
C THR A 25 -8.32 -0.29 -6.90
N PRO A 26 -8.47 -0.11 -8.22
CA PRO A 26 -9.18 -1.09 -9.04
C PRO A 26 -8.52 -2.47 -8.95
N ARG A 27 -9.35 -3.49 -8.80
CA ARG A 27 -8.87 -4.88 -8.76
C ARG A 27 -8.53 -5.43 -10.14
N ASP A 28 -9.12 -4.84 -11.18
CA ASP A 28 -8.80 -5.19 -12.55
C ASP A 28 -7.38 -4.71 -12.89
N PRO A 29 -6.43 -5.63 -13.18
CA PRO A 29 -5.06 -5.25 -13.48
C PRO A 29 -4.93 -4.25 -14.63
N ALA A 30 -5.84 -4.27 -15.57
CA ALA A 30 -5.80 -3.37 -16.71
C ALA A 30 -6.16 -1.92 -16.36
N ARG A 31 -6.77 -1.71 -15.19
CA ARG A 31 -7.27 -0.40 -14.77
C ARG A 31 -6.49 0.23 -13.64
N ARG A 32 -5.50 -0.46 -13.10
CA ARG A 32 -4.69 0.10 -12.00
C ARG A 32 -3.28 0.43 -12.47
N GLY A 33 -2.70 1.48 -11.87
CA GLY A 33 -1.31 1.86 -12.11
C GLY A 33 -0.37 1.20 -11.12
N GLY A 34 0.73 1.88 -10.82
CA GLY A 34 1.75 1.38 -9.89
C GLY A 34 1.50 1.74 -8.43
N HIS A 35 0.29 2.14 -8.07
CA HIS A 35 -0.06 2.55 -6.71
C HIS A 35 -1.19 1.72 -6.14
N VAL A 36 -1.15 1.52 -4.82
CA VAL A 36 -2.27 0.95 -4.09
C VAL A 36 -2.70 1.95 -3.02
N ALA A 37 -3.98 2.27 -2.99
CA ALA A 37 -4.55 3.25 -2.07
C ALA A 37 -5.35 2.55 -0.97
N ILE A 38 -5.05 2.90 0.28
CA ILE A 38 -5.76 2.40 1.46
C ILE A 38 -6.46 3.56 2.13
N CYS A 39 -7.77 3.40 2.41
CA CYS A 39 -8.60 4.42 3.03
C CYS A 39 -8.75 4.14 4.52
N ARG A 40 -8.35 5.11 5.36
CA ARG A 40 -8.52 5.05 6.82
C ARG A 40 -8.60 6.45 7.40
N ARG A 41 -9.41 6.61 8.45
CA ARG A 41 -9.53 7.90 9.14
C ARG A 41 -8.21 8.40 9.70
N ASP A 42 -7.35 7.48 10.15
CA ASP A 42 -6.06 7.80 10.75
C ASP A 42 -4.91 7.79 9.74
N ALA A 43 -5.21 7.89 8.44
CA ALA A 43 -4.22 7.83 7.38
C ALA A 43 -3.07 8.83 7.57
N ARG A 44 -3.39 10.06 7.93
CA ARG A 44 -2.38 11.10 8.13
C ARG A 44 -1.38 10.72 9.21
N ARG A 45 -1.88 10.23 10.33
CA ARG A 45 -1.05 9.81 11.46
C ARG A 45 -0.22 8.58 11.10
N LEU A 46 -0.81 7.64 10.39
CA LEU A 46 -0.10 6.44 9.94
C LEU A 46 1.00 6.80 8.94
N HIS A 47 0.74 7.75 8.06
CA HIS A 47 1.74 8.24 7.11
C HIS A 47 2.99 8.77 7.82
N GLU A 48 2.80 9.55 8.86
CA GLU A 48 3.90 10.10 9.63
C GLU A 48 4.78 9.00 10.24
N ARG A 49 4.18 7.89 10.63
CA ARG A 49 4.89 6.76 11.24
C ARG A 49 5.53 5.81 10.23
N LEU A 50 5.07 5.85 8.97
CA LEU A 50 5.58 4.99 7.92
C LEU A 50 6.69 5.64 7.10
N ALA A 51 7.08 6.86 7.41
CA ALA A 51 7.89 7.71 6.54
C ALA A 51 9.29 7.17 6.21
N ASP A 52 9.74 6.13 6.85
CA ASP A 52 11.16 5.71 6.83
C ASP A 52 11.40 4.38 6.13
N ARG A 53 10.76 4.13 4.98
CA ARG A 53 10.87 2.83 4.30
C ARG A 53 11.12 2.98 2.81
N LYS A 54 11.56 1.88 2.19
CA LYS A 54 11.87 1.82 0.75
C LYS A 54 10.63 1.89 -0.14
N VAL A 55 9.48 1.53 0.41
CA VAL A 55 8.21 1.71 -0.30
C VAL A 55 7.77 3.15 -0.10
N VAL A 56 7.53 3.86 -1.19
CA VAL A 56 7.08 5.25 -1.13
C VAL A 56 5.63 5.28 -0.67
N VAL A 57 5.38 5.99 0.43
CA VAL A 57 4.04 6.15 0.98
C VAL A 57 3.68 7.63 0.94
N ASP A 58 2.53 7.93 0.36
CA ASP A 58 2.02 9.26 0.17
C ASP A 58 0.71 9.42 0.92
N TYR A 59 0.43 10.61 1.43
CA TYR A 59 -0.85 10.90 2.06
C TYR A 59 -1.67 11.81 1.17
N ARG A 60 -2.95 11.47 1.00
CA ARG A 60 -3.91 12.28 0.26
C ARG A 60 -5.11 12.58 1.13
N ASP A 61 -5.46 13.86 1.26
CA ASP A 61 -6.65 14.28 2.00
C ASP A 61 -7.90 13.60 1.44
N PRO A 62 -8.86 13.26 2.28
CA PRO A 62 -8.85 13.36 3.74
C PRO A 62 -8.33 12.11 4.44
N ASP A 63 -8.26 10.95 3.80
CA ASP A 63 -8.09 9.68 4.50
C ASP A 63 -7.39 8.60 3.68
N VAL A 64 -6.54 8.96 2.73
CA VAL A 64 -5.92 8.00 1.81
C VAL A 64 -4.41 7.91 2.01
N LEU A 65 -3.92 6.66 2.17
CA LEU A 65 -2.51 6.31 2.05
C LEU A 65 -2.28 5.68 0.68
N ARG A 66 -1.35 6.22 -0.10
CA ARG A 66 -0.98 5.65 -1.39
C ARG A 66 0.40 5.06 -1.30
N PHE A 67 0.49 3.77 -1.65
CA PHE A 67 1.76 3.05 -1.67
C PHE A 67 2.25 2.97 -3.11
N GLY A 68 3.40 3.58 -3.39
CA GLY A 68 4.03 3.53 -4.70
C GLY A 68 4.92 2.31 -4.82
N LEU A 69 4.62 1.45 -5.78
CA LEU A 69 5.29 0.16 -5.97
C LEU A 69 5.97 0.13 -7.33
N SER A 70 7.23 0.61 -7.36
CA SER A 70 7.98 0.64 -8.61
C SER A 70 8.38 -0.78 -9.00
N PRO A 71 8.04 -1.24 -10.22
CA PRO A 71 8.45 -2.58 -10.67
C PRO A 71 9.96 -2.72 -10.88
N LEU A 72 10.69 -1.61 -10.93
CA LEU A 72 12.13 -1.63 -11.12
C LEU A 72 12.90 -1.79 -9.82
N THR A 73 12.37 -1.26 -8.72
CA THR A 73 13.11 -1.18 -7.45
C THR A 73 12.41 -1.86 -6.27
N THR A 74 11.09 -2.02 -6.32
CA THR A 74 10.33 -2.59 -5.20
C THR A 74 10.32 -4.11 -5.29
N ARG A 75 10.61 -4.77 -4.16
CA ARG A 75 10.55 -6.22 -4.03
C ARG A 75 9.27 -6.66 -3.33
N PHE A 76 8.84 -7.90 -3.58
CA PHE A 76 7.67 -8.46 -2.90
C PHE A 76 7.83 -8.45 -1.38
N THR A 77 9.05 -8.74 -0.89
CA THR A 77 9.34 -8.69 0.55
C THR A 77 9.13 -7.29 1.12
N GLU A 78 9.45 -6.26 0.35
CA GLU A 78 9.26 -4.88 0.78
C GLU A 78 7.78 -4.51 0.84
N VAL A 79 6.98 -5.00 -0.09
CA VAL A 79 5.52 -4.82 -0.05
C VAL A 79 4.94 -5.52 1.18
N PHE A 80 5.37 -6.74 1.43
CA PHE A 80 4.94 -7.51 2.60
C PHE A 80 5.29 -6.77 3.89
N ASP A 81 6.53 -6.31 4.00
CA ASP A 81 7.01 -5.59 5.19
C ASP A 81 6.23 -4.30 5.42
N ALA A 82 5.96 -3.54 4.36
CA ALA A 82 5.20 -2.29 4.46
C ALA A 82 3.78 -2.54 4.97
N MET A 83 3.11 -3.55 4.44
CA MET A 83 1.75 -3.90 4.86
C MET A 83 1.70 -4.46 6.27
N LEU A 84 2.67 -5.30 6.63
CA LEU A 84 2.78 -5.84 7.98
C LEU A 84 3.02 -4.71 8.99
N ARG A 85 3.89 -3.77 8.65
CA ARG A 85 4.17 -2.63 9.50
C ARG A 85 2.92 -1.76 9.69
N LEU A 86 2.18 -1.52 8.62
CA LEU A 86 0.92 -0.80 8.71
C LEU A 86 -0.06 -1.53 9.64
N ALA A 87 -0.19 -2.84 9.48
CA ALA A 87 -1.08 -3.64 10.32
C ALA A 87 -0.69 -3.54 11.81
N ARG A 88 0.61 -3.57 12.10
CA ARG A 88 1.09 -3.44 13.48
C ARG A 88 0.83 -2.06 14.05
N LEU A 89 0.99 -1.01 13.26
CA LEU A 89 0.71 0.36 13.70
C LEU A 89 -0.77 0.56 14.02
N VAL A 90 -1.64 -0.07 13.24
CA VAL A 90 -3.08 -0.03 13.47
C VAL A 90 -3.43 -0.74 14.78
N ASP A 91 -2.82 -1.89 15.05
CA ASP A 91 -3.08 -2.67 16.26
C ASP A 91 -2.58 -1.96 17.54
N ASP A 92 -1.59 -1.09 17.41
CA ASP A 92 -1.02 -0.36 18.54
C ASP A 92 -1.87 0.85 18.98
N VAL A 93 -3.01 1.07 18.35
CA VAL A 93 -3.87 2.24 18.66
C VAL A 93 -5.03 1.90 19.62
#